data_be0dce134a9a3daedbd8d472c9619bca
#
_entry.id   be0dce134a9a3daedbd8d472c9619bca
#
_cell.length_a   1.000
_cell.length_b   1.000
_cell.length_c   1.000
_cell.angle_alpha   90.00
_cell.angle_beta   90.00
_cell.angle_gamma   90.00
#
_symmetry.space_group_name_H-M   'P 1'
#
loop_
_entity.id
_entity.type
_entity.pdbx_description
1 polymer ?
#
loop_
_entity_poly.entity_id
_entity_poly.type
_entity_poly.pdbx_seq_one_letter_code
_entity_poly.pdbx_strand_id
1 'polypeptide(L)'
;MEKKTTIKDIARLANVSHTTVSRALNDKSRIRDETKNRILSIARKLNYRPNFVARSLVMKRTKTLGLVITTIANPFYIELAQGIEATARALGYTIILCSTHSDLSIEGESIDVLRSKGVDGIIFTSAHMGDDNIINLVEEGFPVILVNRRTYHPVVKEKVDYVGIDNILGGFLGVEHLIRLGHRRIGVIGGSSESSVGFERLEGGKSALKTYGLDQRPEYLLEGDFLMNSGYQGGRRFAHMAEPPSAIFAANDYMALGVYQALLEEKVRVPEDMALVGFNDIEFTAMKGIELTTIGQKKYEMGALSVKTLVEKIEGGQVKPSTKEIILKPELIIRKTCGFYLGGYQLEGRERRIEGPLMGPRP
;
A
#
# COMPACT_ATOMS: atom_id res chain seq x y z
N MET A 1 28.93 -1.12 35.92
CA MET A 1 28.27 -0.38 34.81
C MET A 1 29.32 0.49 34.13
N GLU A 2 29.69 0.19 32.90
CA GLU A 2 30.65 1.03 32.14
C GLU A 2 30.04 2.42 31.95
N LYS A 3 30.85 3.44 32.25
CA LYS A 3 30.44 4.85 32.14
C LYS A 3 30.24 5.23 30.67
N LYS A 4 28.99 5.36 30.27
CA LYS A 4 28.60 5.67 28.88
C LYS A 4 29.23 7.00 28.48
N THR A 5 30.05 7.00 27.42
CA THR A 5 30.70 8.21 26.87
C THR A 5 29.66 9.27 26.53
N THR A 6 29.88 10.50 26.93
CA THR A 6 28.97 11.63 26.73
C THR A 6 29.56 12.66 25.74
N ILE A 7 28.72 13.54 25.22
CA ILE A 7 29.11 14.66 24.38
C ILE A 7 30.11 15.59 25.11
N LYS A 8 30.02 15.67 26.45
CA LYS A 8 30.95 16.45 27.29
C LYS A 8 32.35 15.84 27.32
N ASP A 9 32.46 14.52 27.27
CA ASP A 9 33.76 13.85 27.23
C ASP A 9 34.50 14.12 25.92
N ILE A 10 33.75 14.10 24.79
CA ILE A 10 34.30 14.47 23.48
C ILE A 10 34.71 15.94 23.47
N ALA A 11 33.90 16.83 24.03
CA ALA A 11 34.19 18.27 24.10
C ALA A 11 35.50 18.55 24.86
N ARG A 12 35.68 17.87 25.99
CA ARG A 12 36.89 17.94 26.79
C ARG A 12 38.15 17.48 26.01
N LEU A 13 38.06 16.30 25.36
CA LEU A 13 39.19 15.75 24.59
C LEU A 13 39.51 16.51 23.31
N ALA A 14 38.47 17.11 22.68
CA ALA A 14 38.67 17.95 21.51
C ALA A 14 39.02 19.40 21.84
N ASN A 15 39.07 19.78 23.11
CA ASN A 15 39.27 21.16 23.60
C ASN A 15 38.35 22.18 22.92
N VAL A 16 37.04 21.86 22.88
CA VAL A 16 35.99 22.72 22.29
C VAL A 16 34.73 22.70 23.17
N SER A 17 33.77 23.59 22.91
CA SER A 17 32.52 23.60 23.61
C SER A 17 31.64 22.37 23.20
N HIS A 18 30.76 21.91 24.09
CA HIS A 18 29.80 20.86 23.78
C HIS A 18 28.85 21.25 22.60
N THR A 19 28.60 22.55 22.43
CA THR A 19 27.85 23.10 21.28
C THR A 19 28.61 22.92 19.97
N THR A 20 29.95 23.09 19.99
CA THR A 20 30.81 22.83 18.82
C THR A 20 30.83 21.37 18.46
N VAL A 21 30.89 20.46 19.44
CA VAL A 21 30.77 18.99 19.20
C VAL A 21 29.40 18.65 18.61
N SER A 22 28.32 19.18 19.18
CA SER A 22 26.97 18.96 18.67
C SER A 22 26.81 19.42 17.23
N ARG A 23 27.36 20.57 16.87
CA ARG A 23 27.35 21.09 15.49
C ARG A 23 28.18 20.22 14.55
N ALA A 24 29.36 19.77 14.97
CA ALA A 24 30.21 18.88 14.18
C ALA A 24 29.56 17.51 13.90
N LEU A 25 28.91 16.92 14.90
CA LEU A 25 28.21 15.63 14.77
C LEU A 25 26.94 15.72 13.92
N ASN A 26 26.34 16.91 13.81
CA ASN A 26 25.09 17.13 13.04
C ASN A 26 25.32 17.78 11.67
N ASP A 27 26.57 17.84 11.21
CA ASP A 27 26.96 18.40 9.90
C ASP A 27 26.47 19.84 9.63
N LYS A 28 26.29 20.65 10.70
CA LYS A 28 25.89 22.05 10.55
C LYS A 28 27.10 22.87 10.15
N SER A 29 27.07 23.49 8.99
CA SER A 29 28.06 24.36 8.40
C SER A 29 28.39 25.53 9.34
N ARG A 30 29.66 25.71 9.69
CA ARG A 30 30.34 26.81 10.39
C ARG A 30 31.46 26.30 11.33
N ILE A 31 31.92 25.08 11.13
CA ILE A 31 33.07 24.53 11.88
C ILE A 31 34.15 24.26 10.85
N ARG A 32 35.39 24.68 11.16
CA ARG A 32 36.58 24.41 10.32
C ARG A 32 36.74 22.90 10.16
N ASP A 33 37.03 22.44 8.95
CA ASP A 33 37.15 21.01 8.63
C ASP A 33 38.13 20.27 9.54
N GLU A 34 39.24 20.89 9.88
CA GLU A 34 40.22 20.36 10.83
C GLU A 34 39.60 20.04 12.20
N THR A 35 38.80 20.99 12.73
CA THR A 35 38.13 20.83 14.03
C THR A 35 37.03 19.75 13.94
N LYS A 36 36.28 19.73 12.83
CA LYS A 36 35.25 18.72 12.57
C LYS A 36 35.85 17.31 12.51
N ASN A 37 36.94 17.14 11.73
CA ASN A 37 37.60 15.85 11.57
C ASN A 37 38.20 15.36 12.91
N ARG A 38 38.79 16.26 13.73
CA ARG A 38 39.27 15.94 15.07
C ARG A 38 38.12 15.44 15.98
N ILE A 39 36.99 16.12 16.00
CA ILE A 39 35.83 15.73 16.80
C ILE A 39 35.30 14.36 16.36
N LEU A 40 35.13 14.12 15.05
CA LEU A 40 34.68 12.87 14.50
C LEU A 40 35.64 11.71 14.79
N SER A 41 36.96 11.96 14.74
CA SER A 41 37.98 10.96 15.10
C SER A 41 37.88 10.57 16.57
N ILE A 42 37.74 11.53 17.48
CA ILE A 42 37.59 11.29 18.93
C ILE A 42 36.29 10.53 19.19
N ALA A 43 35.16 10.92 18.56
CA ALA A 43 33.87 10.24 18.70
C ALA A 43 33.98 8.78 18.28
N ARG A 44 34.65 8.48 17.17
CA ARG A 44 34.89 7.10 16.70
C ARG A 44 35.75 6.31 17.68
N LYS A 45 36.89 6.87 18.16
CA LYS A 45 37.77 6.21 19.14
C LYS A 45 37.07 5.86 20.45
N LEU A 46 36.14 6.70 20.88
CA LEU A 46 35.36 6.50 22.10
C LEU A 46 34.10 5.66 21.88
N ASN A 47 33.87 5.16 20.66
CA ASN A 47 32.67 4.45 20.28
C ASN A 47 31.39 5.21 20.69
N TYR A 48 31.46 6.56 20.60
CA TYR A 48 30.38 7.43 21.00
C TYR A 48 29.21 7.28 20.03
N ARG A 49 28.06 6.94 20.58
CA ARG A 49 26.80 6.98 19.85
C ARG A 49 25.97 8.15 20.34
N PRO A 50 25.57 9.08 19.45
CA PRO A 50 24.69 10.19 19.83
C PRO A 50 23.46 9.66 20.58
N ASN A 51 23.14 10.28 21.71
CA ASN A 51 21.93 9.94 22.44
C ASN A 51 20.72 10.47 21.67
N PHE A 52 20.00 9.55 21.03
CA PHE A 52 18.84 9.85 20.23
C PHE A 52 17.76 10.61 21.02
N VAL A 53 17.50 10.20 22.28
CA VAL A 53 16.52 10.86 23.16
C VAL A 53 16.90 12.31 23.46
N ALA A 54 18.18 12.57 23.75
CA ALA A 54 18.65 13.93 24.01
C ALA A 54 18.58 14.80 22.75
N ARG A 55 18.81 14.20 21.57
CA ARG A 55 18.72 14.89 20.28
C ARG A 55 17.26 15.22 19.93
N SER A 56 16.33 14.29 20.14
CA SER A 56 14.90 14.49 19.86
C SER A 56 14.29 15.57 20.77
N LEU A 57 14.72 15.66 22.04
CA LEU A 57 14.29 16.73 22.94
C LEU A 57 14.71 18.12 22.43
N VAL A 58 15.94 18.25 21.91
CA VAL A 58 16.44 19.53 21.37
C VAL A 58 15.78 19.88 20.04
N MET A 59 15.58 18.89 19.17
CA MET A 59 15.01 19.09 17.84
C MET A 59 13.47 19.07 17.83
N LYS A 60 12.82 18.67 18.93
CA LYS A 60 11.38 18.40 19.03
C LYS A 60 10.86 17.43 17.95
N ARG A 61 11.74 16.56 17.46
CA ARG A 61 11.45 15.56 16.41
C ARG A 61 12.33 14.34 16.61
N THR A 62 11.75 13.18 16.36
CA THR A 62 12.44 11.90 16.47
C THR A 62 12.96 11.38 15.13
N LYS A 63 12.55 11.97 14.00
CA LYS A 63 12.82 11.43 12.66
C LYS A 63 12.35 9.97 12.53
N THR A 64 11.21 9.66 13.13
CA THR A 64 10.59 8.35 13.10
C THR A 64 9.16 8.49 12.62
N LEU A 65 8.73 7.64 11.69
CA LEU A 65 7.34 7.55 11.23
C LEU A 65 6.76 6.20 11.62
N GLY A 66 5.48 6.18 11.97
CA GLY A 66 4.69 4.97 12.10
C GLY A 66 4.18 4.51 10.73
N LEU A 67 4.15 3.21 10.50
CA LEU A 67 3.48 2.58 9.35
C LEU A 67 2.49 1.55 9.89
N VAL A 68 1.21 1.80 9.71
CA VAL A 68 0.13 0.90 10.12
C VAL A 68 -0.43 0.19 8.90
N ILE A 69 -0.31 -1.14 8.89
CA ILE A 69 -0.78 -2.01 7.80
C ILE A 69 -1.81 -3.01 8.34
N THR A 70 -2.62 -3.59 7.47
CA THR A 70 -3.58 -4.63 7.90
C THR A 70 -2.88 -5.93 8.28
N THR A 71 -1.98 -6.44 7.45
CA THR A 71 -1.24 -7.68 7.72
C THR A 71 0.03 -7.77 6.90
N ILE A 72 1.08 -8.29 7.51
CA ILE A 72 2.35 -8.60 6.80
C ILE A 72 2.23 -9.84 5.89
N ALA A 73 1.17 -10.64 6.06
CA ALA A 73 0.97 -11.86 5.27
C ALA A 73 0.52 -11.58 3.83
N ASN A 74 -0.06 -10.41 3.55
CA ASN A 74 -0.47 -10.04 2.20
C ASN A 74 0.70 -9.45 1.42
N PRO A 75 1.15 -10.09 0.32
CA PRO A 75 2.32 -9.64 -0.47
C PRO A 75 2.21 -8.24 -1.06
N PHE A 76 1.00 -7.69 -1.18
CA PHE A 76 0.77 -6.30 -1.61
C PHE A 76 1.58 -5.29 -0.77
N TYR A 77 1.65 -5.51 0.56
CA TYR A 77 2.33 -4.58 1.46
C TYR A 77 3.85 -4.63 1.37
N ILE A 78 4.45 -5.67 0.79
CA ILE A 78 5.91 -5.82 0.69
C ILE A 78 6.48 -4.69 -0.18
N GLU A 79 6.00 -4.54 -1.41
CA GLU A 79 6.51 -3.54 -2.35
C GLU A 79 6.15 -2.11 -1.91
N LEU A 80 4.95 -1.92 -1.34
CA LEU A 80 4.53 -0.65 -0.76
C LEU A 80 5.47 -0.24 0.39
N ALA A 81 5.75 -1.15 1.32
CA ALA A 81 6.65 -0.92 2.44
C ALA A 81 8.10 -0.66 1.99
N GLN A 82 8.57 -1.31 0.93
CA GLN A 82 9.87 -1.02 0.32
C GLN A 82 9.96 0.43 -0.17
N GLY A 83 8.92 0.92 -0.86
CA GLY A 83 8.86 2.32 -1.31
C GLY A 83 8.84 3.31 -0.14
N ILE A 84 8.08 2.98 0.92
CA ILE A 84 8.03 3.76 2.15
C ILE A 84 9.40 3.79 2.83
N GLU A 85 10.00 2.62 3.10
CA GLU A 85 11.27 2.51 3.83
C GLU A 85 12.42 3.21 3.08
N ALA A 86 12.56 2.92 1.80
CA ALA A 86 13.64 3.51 1.00
C ALA A 86 13.55 5.04 0.96
N THR A 87 12.34 5.59 0.82
CA THR A 87 12.13 7.05 0.78
C THR A 87 12.31 7.67 2.16
N ALA A 88 11.80 7.04 3.22
CA ALA A 88 11.98 7.50 4.59
C ALA A 88 13.48 7.56 4.94
N ARG A 89 14.23 6.51 4.64
CA ARG A 89 15.68 6.44 4.86
C ARG A 89 16.43 7.54 4.10
N ALA A 90 16.07 7.79 2.83
CA ALA A 90 16.68 8.86 2.04
C ALA A 90 16.43 10.25 2.64
N LEU A 91 15.30 10.46 3.32
CA LEU A 91 14.94 11.69 4.02
C LEU A 91 15.41 11.71 5.50
N GLY A 92 16.17 10.68 5.94
CA GLY A 92 16.70 10.56 7.29
C GLY A 92 15.68 10.16 8.35
N TYR A 93 14.58 9.50 7.94
CA TYR A 93 13.56 8.94 8.82
C TYR A 93 13.71 7.43 8.98
N THR A 94 13.28 6.92 10.11
CA THR A 94 13.14 5.49 10.42
C THR A 94 11.66 5.12 10.44
N ILE A 95 11.31 3.89 10.06
CA ILE A 95 9.93 3.39 10.10
C ILE A 95 9.77 2.42 11.26
N ILE A 96 8.66 2.58 12.01
CA ILE A 96 8.13 1.56 12.93
C ILE A 96 6.86 1.01 12.32
N LEU A 97 6.83 -0.29 12.03
CA LEU A 97 5.69 -0.96 11.42
C LEU A 97 4.84 -1.64 12.49
N CYS A 98 3.51 -1.45 12.40
CA CYS A 98 2.50 -2.14 13.18
C CYS A 98 1.50 -2.85 12.23
N SER A 99 1.05 -4.05 12.60
CA SER A 99 0.06 -4.83 11.87
C SER A 99 -1.20 -4.99 12.72
N THR A 100 -2.36 -4.60 12.16
CA THR A 100 -3.62 -4.51 12.90
C THR A 100 -4.60 -5.64 12.62
N HIS A 101 -4.34 -6.45 11.62
CA HIS A 101 -5.28 -7.51 11.15
C HIS A 101 -6.68 -6.98 10.81
N SER A 102 -6.81 -5.70 10.44
CA SER A 102 -8.07 -4.97 10.24
C SER A 102 -8.94 -4.89 11.52
N ASP A 103 -8.33 -4.95 12.70
CA ASP A 103 -8.99 -4.80 13.99
C ASP A 103 -8.74 -3.39 14.53
N LEU A 104 -9.80 -2.63 14.75
CA LEU A 104 -9.74 -1.23 15.22
C LEU A 104 -9.22 -1.13 16.66
N SER A 105 -9.39 -2.16 17.50
CA SER A 105 -8.83 -2.19 18.85
C SER A 105 -7.31 -2.32 18.81
N ILE A 106 -6.80 -3.26 17.99
CA ILE A 106 -5.35 -3.44 17.79
C ILE A 106 -4.75 -2.20 17.11
N GLU A 107 -5.51 -1.54 16.24
CA GLU A 107 -5.08 -0.28 15.62
C GLU A 107 -4.92 0.83 16.68
N GLY A 108 -5.89 0.99 17.57
CA GLY A 108 -5.80 1.94 18.68
C GLY A 108 -4.59 1.69 19.59
N GLU A 109 -4.37 0.42 19.99
CA GLU A 109 -3.17 0.05 20.76
C GLU A 109 -1.87 0.36 20.00
N SER A 110 -1.84 0.10 18.69
CA SER A 110 -0.70 0.40 17.84
C SER A 110 -0.41 1.90 17.76
N ILE A 111 -1.45 2.73 17.68
CA ILE A 111 -1.34 4.19 17.70
C ILE A 111 -0.73 4.65 19.01
N ASP A 112 -1.21 4.14 20.15
CA ASP A 112 -0.69 4.49 21.47
C ASP A 112 0.78 4.12 21.61
N VAL A 113 1.17 2.94 21.14
CA VAL A 113 2.58 2.51 21.10
C VAL A 113 3.41 3.46 20.24
N LEU A 114 2.98 3.79 19.02
CA LEU A 114 3.68 4.68 18.12
C LEU A 114 3.85 6.08 18.73
N ARG A 115 2.78 6.62 19.34
CA ARG A 115 2.81 7.91 20.04
C ARG A 115 3.76 7.89 21.23
N SER A 116 3.77 6.81 22.02
CA SER A 116 4.69 6.64 23.15
C SER A 116 6.17 6.58 22.73
N LYS A 117 6.44 6.08 21.52
CA LYS A 117 7.77 6.12 20.88
C LYS A 117 8.11 7.48 20.29
N GLY A 118 7.15 8.40 20.27
CA GLY A 118 7.32 9.78 19.80
C GLY A 118 7.47 9.85 18.28
N VAL A 119 6.75 9.05 17.51
CA VAL A 119 6.77 9.17 16.05
C VAL A 119 6.29 10.56 15.62
N ASP A 120 6.89 11.11 14.56
CA ASP A 120 6.60 12.46 14.07
C ASP A 120 5.32 12.49 13.19
N GLY A 121 4.84 11.33 12.75
CA GLY A 121 3.63 11.15 11.97
C GLY A 121 3.36 9.68 11.66
N ILE A 122 2.15 9.36 11.17
CA ILE A 122 1.71 7.99 10.89
C ILE A 122 1.19 7.87 9.46
N ILE A 123 1.62 6.81 8.78
CA ILE A 123 1.14 6.37 7.48
C ILE A 123 0.16 5.23 7.71
N PHE A 124 -1.12 5.41 7.35
CA PHE A 124 -2.14 4.37 7.46
C PHE A 124 -2.42 3.75 6.10
N THR A 125 -2.38 2.42 6.04
CA THR A 125 -2.81 1.63 4.88
C THR A 125 -3.98 0.72 5.22
N SER A 126 -4.39 0.72 6.50
CA SER A 126 -5.43 -0.12 7.10
C SER A 126 -6.78 0.55 7.23
N ALA A 127 -6.90 1.84 6.94
CA ALA A 127 -8.08 2.66 7.23
C ALA A 127 -9.41 1.97 6.87
N HIS A 128 -10.36 2.01 7.81
CA HIS A 128 -11.75 1.66 7.60
C HIS A 128 -12.54 2.87 7.07
N MET A 129 -13.71 2.64 6.45
CA MET A 129 -14.53 3.74 5.92
C MET A 129 -15.08 4.65 7.03
N GLY A 130 -15.32 4.11 8.23
CA GLY A 130 -15.62 4.84 9.45
C GLY A 130 -14.58 4.47 10.52
N ASP A 131 -13.54 5.28 10.67
CA ASP A 131 -12.36 4.99 11.48
C ASP A 131 -12.16 6.06 12.56
N ASP A 132 -12.70 5.79 13.74
CA ASP A 132 -12.66 6.73 14.87
C ASP A 132 -11.23 6.96 15.38
N ASN A 133 -10.32 5.98 15.26
CA ASN A 133 -8.95 6.15 15.68
C ASN A 133 -8.25 7.22 14.83
N ILE A 134 -8.46 7.16 13.51
CA ILE A 134 -7.90 8.15 12.57
C ILE A 134 -8.57 9.51 12.78
N ILE A 135 -9.90 9.55 12.97
CA ILE A 135 -10.64 10.80 13.22
C ILE A 135 -10.07 11.52 14.44
N ASN A 136 -9.90 10.82 15.56
CA ASN A 136 -9.35 11.37 16.80
C ASN A 136 -7.95 11.94 16.61
N LEU A 137 -7.05 11.22 15.94
CA LEU A 137 -5.70 11.72 15.63
C LEU A 137 -5.72 13.01 14.81
N VAL A 138 -6.62 13.09 13.83
CA VAL A 138 -6.76 14.25 12.95
C VAL A 138 -7.33 15.45 13.69
N GLU A 139 -8.27 15.24 14.60
CA GLU A 139 -8.83 16.30 15.45
C GLU A 139 -7.80 16.85 16.43
N GLU A 140 -6.92 16.00 16.95
CA GLU A 140 -5.76 16.40 17.76
C GLU A 140 -4.66 17.11 16.96
N GLY A 141 -4.77 17.17 15.64
CA GLY A 141 -3.78 17.79 14.75
C GLY A 141 -2.50 16.95 14.57
N PHE A 142 -2.56 15.66 14.86
CA PHE A 142 -1.42 14.77 14.65
C PHE A 142 -1.17 14.53 13.16
N PRO A 143 0.11 14.53 12.67
CA PRO A 143 0.40 14.32 11.26
C PRO A 143 0.06 12.91 10.78
N VAL A 144 -0.90 12.81 9.87
CA VAL A 144 -1.40 11.55 9.30
C VAL A 144 -1.44 11.67 7.79
N ILE A 145 -1.19 10.55 7.10
CA ILE A 145 -1.48 10.35 5.68
C ILE A 145 -2.16 8.99 5.47
N LEU A 146 -3.14 8.95 4.58
CA LEU A 146 -3.80 7.72 4.17
C LEU A 146 -3.21 7.22 2.85
N VAL A 147 -3.00 5.91 2.76
CA VAL A 147 -2.42 5.26 1.57
C VAL A 147 -3.24 4.05 1.20
N ASN A 148 -3.58 3.92 -0.09
CA ASN A 148 -4.37 2.83 -0.63
C ASN A 148 -5.82 2.81 -0.12
N ARG A 149 -6.06 2.66 1.18
CA ARG A 149 -7.38 2.74 1.82
C ARG A 149 -7.64 4.15 2.35
N ARG A 150 -8.89 4.57 2.37
CA ARG A 150 -9.33 5.87 2.91
C ARG A 150 -10.61 5.73 3.73
N THR A 151 -10.83 6.68 4.61
CA THR A 151 -12.13 6.92 5.23
C THR A 151 -12.87 8.02 4.47
N TYR A 152 -14.20 7.93 4.46
CA TYR A 152 -15.04 8.95 3.85
C TYR A 152 -15.54 10.00 4.86
N HIS A 153 -15.07 9.95 6.10
CA HIS A 153 -15.45 10.93 7.11
C HIS A 153 -15.02 12.35 6.69
N PRO A 154 -15.92 13.35 6.73
CA PRO A 154 -15.67 14.69 6.22
C PRO A 154 -14.41 15.34 6.81
N VAL A 155 -14.23 15.26 8.15
CA VAL A 155 -13.06 15.84 8.85
C VAL A 155 -11.74 15.29 8.31
N VAL A 156 -11.68 13.99 8.04
CA VAL A 156 -10.45 13.36 7.51
C VAL A 156 -10.25 13.77 6.06
N LYS A 157 -11.30 13.74 5.25
CA LYS A 157 -11.24 14.13 3.84
C LYS A 157 -10.73 15.57 3.65
N GLU A 158 -11.06 16.48 4.56
CA GLU A 158 -10.66 17.88 4.49
C GLU A 158 -9.25 18.15 5.02
N LYS A 159 -8.71 17.30 5.90
CA LYS A 159 -7.47 17.57 6.64
C LYS A 159 -6.32 16.60 6.35
N VAL A 160 -6.60 15.45 5.75
CA VAL A 160 -5.61 14.37 5.57
C VAL A 160 -5.28 14.17 4.10
N ASP A 161 -3.99 14.14 3.82
CA ASP A 161 -3.49 13.82 2.50
C ASP A 161 -3.74 12.34 2.18
N TYR A 162 -4.00 12.03 0.91
CA TYR A 162 -4.25 10.68 0.44
C TYR A 162 -3.39 10.35 -0.79
N VAL A 163 -2.85 9.14 -0.80
CA VAL A 163 -2.17 8.57 -1.98
C VAL A 163 -2.79 7.20 -2.28
N GLY A 164 -3.33 7.03 -3.46
CA GLY A 164 -3.96 5.78 -3.86
C GLY A 164 -4.02 5.62 -5.37
N ILE A 165 -4.88 4.71 -5.82
CA ILE A 165 -5.18 4.53 -7.23
C ILE A 165 -6.69 4.71 -7.47
N ASP A 166 -7.06 4.87 -8.74
CA ASP A 166 -8.46 4.82 -9.14
C ASP A 166 -8.97 3.36 -9.11
N ASN A 167 -9.47 2.94 -7.95
CA ASN A 167 -9.98 1.58 -7.74
C ASN A 167 -11.26 1.31 -8.51
N ILE A 168 -12.12 2.33 -8.73
CA ILE A 168 -13.34 2.21 -9.53
C ILE A 168 -12.95 1.89 -10.97
N LEU A 169 -12.04 2.67 -11.54
CA LEU A 169 -11.51 2.40 -12.88
C LEU A 169 -10.84 1.02 -12.95
N GLY A 170 -10.05 0.65 -11.94
CA GLY A 170 -9.39 -0.66 -11.89
C GLY A 170 -10.37 -1.83 -11.89
N GLY A 171 -11.41 -1.77 -11.05
CA GLY A 171 -12.49 -2.76 -11.02
C GLY A 171 -13.24 -2.82 -12.35
N PHE A 172 -13.54 -1.65 -12.94
CA PHE A 172 -14.15 -1.57 -14.26
C PHE A 172 -13.28 -2.26 -15.33
N LEU A 173 -12.01 -1.92 -15.42
CA LEU A 173 -11.09 -2.49 -16.42
C LEU A 173 -10.95 -4.01 -16.30
N GLY A 174 -10.89 -4.55 -15.09
CA GLY A 174 -10.79 -6.00 -14.87
C GLY A 174 -12.01 -6.77 -15.36
N VAL A 175 -13.20 -6.29 -15.05
CA VAL A 175 -14.47 -6.91 -15.49
C VAL A 175 -14.73 -6.63 -16.98
N GLU A 176 -14.48 -5.41 -17.46
CA GLU A 176 -14.61 -5.06 -18.88
C GLU A 176 -13.74 -5.97 -19.75
N HIS A 177 -12.50 -6.26 -19.32
CA HIS A 177 -11.61 -7.15 -20.06
C HIS A 177 -12.24 -8.53 -20.27
N LEU A 178 -12.82 -9.11 -19.23
CA LEU A 178 -13.52 -10.40 -19.33
C LEU A 178 -14.73 -10.31 -20.26
N ILE A 179 -15.52 -9.23 -20.19
CA ILE A 179 -16.67 -9.00 -21.08
C ILE A 179 -16.22 -8.94 -22.55
N ARG A 180 -15.12 -8.23 -22.83
CA ARG A 180 -14.56 -8.09 -24.19
C ARG A 180 -14.00 -9.40 -24.74
N LEU A 181 -13.59 -10.33 -23.87
CA LEU A 181 -13.21 -11.70 -24.24
C LEU A 181 -14.45 -12.62 -24.50
N GLY A 182 -15.67 -12.09 -24.35
CA GLY A 182 -16.91 -12.82 -24.65
C GLY A 182 -17.59 -13.41 -23.43
N HIS A 183 -17.04 -13.27 -22.22
CA HIS A 183 -17.71 -13.76 -21.02
C HIS A 183 -18.97 -12.96 -20.69
N ARG A 184 -20.04 -13.68 -20.35
CA ARG A 184 -21.35 -13.09 -20.00
C ARG A 184 -21.79 -13.46 -18.57
N ARG A 185 -21.30 -14.57 -18.04
CA ARG A 185 -21.50 -14.97 -16.64
C ARG A 185 -20.17 -14.76 -15.92
N ILE A 186 -20.10 -13.66 -15.16
CA ILE A 186 -18.86 -13.22 -14.48
C ILE A 186 -19.11 -13.20 -12.98
N GLY A 187 -18.37 -14.05 -12.26
CA GLY A 187 -18.30 -14.00 -10.80
C GLY A 187 -17.39 -12.89 -10.34
N VAL A 188 -17.77 -12.18 -9.29
CA VAL A 188 -16.97 -11.15 -8.65
C VAL A 188 -16.78 -11.50 -7.19
N ILE A 189 -15.51 -11.63 -6.76
CA ILE A 189 -15.16 -11.76 -5.35
C ILE A 189 -14.62 -10.40 -4.91
N GLY A 190 -15.46 -9.63 -4.21
CA GLY A 190 -15.12 -8.32 -3.65
C GLY A 190 -14.17 -8.41 -2.48
N GLY A 191 -13.75 -7.28 -1.98
CA GLY A 191 -13.06 -7.19 -0.68
C GLY A 191 -14.06 -6.93 0.44
N SER A 192 -13.55 -6.73 1.68
CA SER A 192 -14.38 -6.36 2.83
C SER A 192 -15.19 -5.09 2.52
N SER A 193 -16.45 -5.10 2.89
CA SER A 193 -17.39 -3.97 2.75
C SER A 193 -16.98 -2.75 3.60
N GLU A 194 -16.22 -2.96 4.66
CA GLU A 194 -15.68 -1.88 5.51
C GLU A 194 -14.46 -1.18 4.91
N SER A 195 -13.92 -1.73 3.83
CA SER A 195 -12.75 -1.20 3.14
C SER A 195 -13.13 -0.38 1.91
N SER A 196 -12.66 0.85 1.81
CA SER A 196 -12.88 1.70 0.64
C SER A 196 -12.44 1.02 -0.66
N VAL A 197 -11.30 0.32 -0.66
CA VAL A 197 -10.81 -0.38 -1.87
C VAL A 197 -11.70 -1.58 -2.23
N GLY A 198 -12.26 -2.29 -1.25
CA GLY A 198 -13.23 -3.37 -1.50
C GLY A 198 -14.49 -2.86 -2.16
N PHE A 199 -15.07 -1.82 -1.57
CA PHE A 199 -16.25 -1.13 -2.09
C PHE A 199 -16.00 -0.57 -3.51
N GLU A 200 -14.94 0.23 -3.69
CA GLU A 200 -14.65 0.90 -4.97
C GLU A 200 -14.40 -0.09 -6.11
N ARG A 201 -13.64 -1.18 -5.88
CA ARG A 201 -13.38 -2.21 -6.90
C ARG A 201 -14.63 -2.96 -7.29
N LEU A 202 -15.48 -3.28 -6.32
CA LEU A 202 -16.78 -3.92 -6.56
C LEU A 202 -17.71 -3.01 -7.38
N GLU A 203 -17.82 -1.73 -7.02
CA GLU A 203 -18.63 -0.76 -7.76
C GLU A 203 -18.10 -0.55 -9.19
N GLY A 204 -16.78 -0.54 -9.38
CA GLY A 204 -16.17 -0.53 -10.71
C GLY A 204 -16.57 -1.74 -11.54
N GLY A 205 -16.49 -2.94 -10.98
CA GLY A 205 -16.92 -4.18 -11.64
C GLY A 205 -18.41 -4.19 -11.99
N LYS A 206 -19.28 -3.78 -11.06
CA LYS A 206 -20.71 -3.62 -11.30
C LYS A 206 -21.01 -2.60 -12.41
N SER A 207 -20.27 -1.50 -12.41
CA SER A 207 -20.39 -0.46 -13.43
C SER A 207 -20.05 -1.00 -14.83
N ALA A 208 -19.03 -1.86 -14.96
CA ALA A 208 -18.70 -2.52 -16.21
C ALA A 208 -19.84 -3.45 -16.68
N LEU A 209 -20.36 -4.33 -15.78
CA LEU A 209 -21.50 -5.19 -16.12
C LEU A 209 -22.69 -4.37 -16.63
N LYS A 210 -23.05 -3.30 -15.91
CA LYS A 210 -24.15 -2.41 -16.29
C LYS A 210 -23.90 -1.73 -17.64
N THR A 211 -22.70 -1.23 -17.89
CA THR A 211 -22.33 -0.54 -19.14
C THR A 211 -22.48 -1.42 -20.36
N TYR A 212 -22.23 -2.73 -20.20
CA TYR A 212 -22.37 -3.71 -21.28
C TYR A 212 -23.69 -4.46 -21.26
N GLY A 213 -24.68 -4.03 -20.47
CA GLY A 213 -26.03 -4.60 -20.44
C GLY A 213 -26.09 -6.03 -19.88
N LEU A 214 -25.16 -6.39 -18.97
CA LEU A 214 -25.13 -7.70 -18.33
C LEU A 214 -25.81 -7.64 -16.95
N ASP A 215 -26.58 -8.69 -16.64
CA ASP A 215 -27.27 -8.81 -15.37
C ASP A 215 -26.28 -9.00 -14.22
N GLN A 216 -26.46 -8.21 -13.16
CA GLN A 216 -25.75 -8.40 -11.90
C GLN A 216 -26.47 -9.46 -11.08
N ARG A 217 -26.14 -10.74 -11.28
CA ARG A 217 -26.71 -11.83 -10.51
C ARG A 217 -26.16 -11.83 -9.08
N PRO A 218 -27.01 -11.70 -8.05
CA PRO A 218 -26.54 -11.64 -6.66
C PRO A 218 -25.68 -12.84 -6.26
N GLU A 219 -25.98 -14.02 -6.78
CA GLU A 219 -25.25 -15.27 -6.52
C GLU A 219 -23.82 -15.27 -7.07
N TYR A 220 -23.51 -14.39 -8.03
CA TYR A 220 -22.15 -14.19 -8.58
C TYR A 220 -21.36 -13.10 -7.86
N LEU A 221 -21.95 -12.45 -6.87
CA LEU A 221 -21.27 -11.42 -6.08
C LEU A 221 -20.95 -11.99 -4.70
N LEU A 222 -19.69 -12.19 -4.41
CA LEU A 222 -19.22 -12.69 -3.12
C LEU A 222 -18.41 -11.60 -2.41
N GLU A 223 -18.57 -11.50 -1.11
CA GLU A 223 -17.66 -10.71 -0.28
C GLU A 223 -16.46 -11.56 0.12
N GLY A 224 -15.28 -10.95 0.13
CA GLY A 224 -14.03 -11.52 0.60
C GLY A 224 -13.36 -10.62 1.65
N ASP A 225 -12.22 -11.04 2.14
CA ASP A 225 -11.46 -10.38 3.20
C ASP A 225 -10.05 -9.97 2.76
N PHE A 226 -9.77 -10.07 1.46
CA PHE A 226 -8.44 -9.90 0.85
C PHE A 226 -7.42 -10.99 1.19
N LEU A 227 -7.81 -12.07 1.87
CA LEU A 227 -6.96 -13.20 2.20
C LEU A 227 -7.19 -14.37 1.23
N MET A 228 -6.19 -15.23 1.11
CA MET A 228 -6.21 -16.36 0.19
C MET A 228 -7.37 -17.33 0.46
N ASN A 229 -7.73 -17.54 1.74
CA ASN A 229 -8.77 -18.47 2.11
C ASN A 229 -10.17 -18.03 1.61
N SER A 230 -10.51 -16.75 1.68
CA SER A 230 -11.81 -16.28 1.15
C SER A 230 -11.91 -16.46 -0.37
N GLY A 231 -10.79 -16.24 -1.08
CA GLY A 231 -10.69 -16.56 -2.50
C GLY A 231 -10.88 -18.04 -2.79
N TYR A 232 -10.24 -18.92 -2.02
CA TYR A 232 -10.39 -20.36 -2.14
C TYR A 232 -11.84 -20.82 -1.95
N GLN A 233 -12.51 -20.36 -0.89
CA GLN A 233 -13.92 -20.67 -0.65
C GLN A 233 -14.83 -20.14 -1.76
N GLY A 234 -14.55 -18.93 -2.27
CA GLY A 234 -15.25 -18.33 -3.38
C GLY A 234 -15.09 -19.15 -4.67
N GLY A 235 -13.87 -19.59 -4.99
CA GLY A 235 -13.57 -20.45 -6.12
C GLY A 235 -14.30 -21.79 -6.07
N ARG A 236 -14.28 -22.46 -4.92
CA ARG A 236 -15.06 -23.70 -4.71
C ARG A 236 -16.55 -23.49 -4.88
N ARG A 237 -17.09 -22.42 -4.27
CA ARG A 237 -18.50 -22.10 -4.39
C ARG A 237 -18.90 -21.93 -5.86
N PHE A 238 -18.13 -21.16 -6.65
CA PHE A 238 -18.42 -20.97 -8.06
C PHE A 238 -18.30 -22.25 -8.89
N ALA A 239 -17.31 -23.10 -8.61
CA ALA A 239 -17.13 -24.38 -9.31
C ALA A 239 -18.31 -25.33 -9.10
N HIS A 240 -19.01 -25.28 -7.95
CA HIS A 240 -20.12 -26.17 -7.61
C HIS A 240 -21.50 -25.59 -7.89
N MET A 241 -21.61 -24.41 -8.50
CA MET A 241 -22.92 -23.85 -8.88
C MET A 241 -23.57 -24.66 -10.00
N ALA A 242 -24.91 -24.74 -10.03
CA ALA A 242 -25.61 -25.35 -11.12
C ALA A 242 -25.36 -24.62 -12.46
N GLU A 243 -25.26 -23.29 -12.40
CA GLU A 243 -24.83 -22.46 -13.51
C GLU A 243 -23.55 -21.71 -13.09
N PRO A 244 -22.35 -22.29 -13.27
CA PRO A 244 -21.11 -21.62 -12.86
C PRO A 244 -20.81 -20.39 -13.72
N PRO A 245 -20.14 -19.36 -13.18
CA PRO A 245 -19.62 -18.28 -14.01
C PRO A 245 -18.55 -18.84 -14.97
N SER A 246 -18.40 -18.25 -16.15
CA SER A 246 -17.34 -18.60 -17.10
C SER A 246 -16.04 -17.81 -16.86
N ALA A 247 -16.09 -16.81 -15.99
CA ALA A 247 -14.94 -16.01 -15.59
C ALA A 247 -15.13 -15.45 -14.18
N ILE A 248 -14.02 -15.22 -13.49
CA ILE A 248 -13.99 -14.63 -12.14
C ILE A 248 -13.09 -13.40 -12.15
N PHE A 249 -13.59 -12.30 -11.56
CA PHE A 249 -12.78 -11.18 -11.12
C PHE A 249 -12.64 -11.23 -9.60
N ALA A 250 -11.41 -11.33 -9.09
CA ALA A 250 -11.11 -11.24 -7.67
C ALA A 250 -10.52 -9.88 -7.34
N ALA A 251 -11.04 -9.22 -6.30
CA ALA A 251 -10.66 -7.86 -5.94
C ALA A 251 -9.21 -7.71 -5.43
N ASN A 252 -8.47 -8.80 -5.25
CA ASN A 252 -7.01 -8.78 -5.17
C ASN A 252 -6.39 -10.11 -5.64
N ASP A 253 -5.09 -10.06 -5.92
CA ASP A 253 -4.34 -11.23 -6.39
C ASP A 253 -4.22 -12.33 -5.34
N TYR A 254 -4.19 -11.97 -4.05
CA TYR A 254 -4.05 -12.96 -2.99
C TYR A 254 -5.31 -13.84 -2.88
N MET A 255 -6.49 -13.25 -3.06
CA MET A 255 -7.73 -14.03 -3.24
C MET A 255 -7.74 -14.76 -4.59
N ALA A 256 -7.26 -14.13 -5.69
CA ALA A 256 -7.18 -14.79 -6.99
C ALA A 256 -6.33 -16.06 -6.96
N LEU A 257 -5.21 -16.07 -6.21
CA LEU A 257 -4.42 -17.29 -5.98
C LEU A 257 -5.22 -18.36 -5.22
N GLY A 258 -6.03 -17.97 -4.27
CA GLY A 258 -6.95 -18.89 -3.57
C GLY A 258 -8.00 -19.49 -4.53
N VAL A 259 -8.60 -18.64 -5.38
CA VAL A 259 -9.51 -19.10 -6.45
C VAL A 259 -8.79 -20.10 -7.37
N TYR A 260 -7.59 -19.74 -7.84
CA TYR A 260 -6.81 -20.57 -8.75
C TYR A 260 -6.52 -21.95 -8.13
N GLN A 261 -6.12 -22.00 -6.87
CA GLN A 261 -5.90 -23.25 -6.14
C GLN A 261 -7.20 -24.08 -6.06
N ALA A 262 -8.32 -23.46 -5.68
CA ALA A 262 -9.61 -24.15 -5.60
C ALA A 262 -10.03 -24.75 -6.95
N LEU A 263 -9.92 -23.99 -8.03
CA LEU A 263 -10.28 -24.47 -9.38
C LEU A 263 -9.40 -25.64 -9.82
N LEU A 264 -8.10 -25.61 -9.50
CA LEU A 264 -7.20 -26.74 -9.80
C LEU A 264 -7.61 -28.01 -9.04
N GLU A 265 -7.97 -27.92 -7.76
CA GLU A 265 -8.41 -29.05 -6.95
C GLU A 265 -9.75 -29.63 -7.46
N GLU A 266 -10.64 -28.76 -7.92
CA GLU A 266 -11.94 -29.15 -8.53
C GLU A 266 -11.80 -29.57 -10.01
N LYS A 267 -10.56 -29.64 -10.54
CA LYS A 267 -10.25 -30.01 -11.95
C LYS A 267 -10.90 -29.07 -12.98
N VAL A 268 -11.15 -27.83 -12.62
CA VAL A 268 -11.61 -26.75 -13.51
C VAL A 268 -10.37 -26.09 -14.11
N ARG A 269 -10.23 -26.14 -15.44
CA ARG A 269 -9.08 -25.61 -16.13
C ARG A 269 -9.16 -24.08 -16.22
N VAL A 270 -8.04 -23.42 -15.91
CA VAL A 270 -7.90 -21.97 -16.04
C VAL A 270 -6.89 -21.71 -17.17
N PRO A 271 -7.28 -21.03 -18.23
CA PRO A 271 -8.54 -20.29 -18.45
C PRO A 271 -9.64 -21.06 -19.22
N GLU A 272 -9.43 -22.29 -19.66
CA GLU A 272 -10.26 -22.97 -20.66
C GLU A 272 -11.72 -23.17 -20.20
N ASP A 273 -11.94 -23.53 -18.94
CA ASP A 273 -13.27 -23.75 -18.37
C ASP A 273 -13.75 -22.51 -17.58
N MET A 274 -12.82 -21.78 -16.95
CA MET A 274 -13.11 -20.58 -16.18
C MET A 274 -11.93 -19.60 -16.19
N ALA A 275 -12.13 -18.43 -16.77
CA ALA A 275 -11.12 -17.39 -16.80
C ALA A 275 -10.97 -16.70 -15.43
N LEU A 276 -9.79 -16.14 -15.15
CA LEU A 276 -9.52 -15.48 -13.88
C LEU A 276 -8.72 -14.18 -14.08
N VAL A 277 -9.19 -13.13 -13.42
CA VAL A 277 -8.51 -11.82 -13.34
C VAL A 277 -8.40 -11.40 -11.89
N GLY A 278 -7.22 -10.95 -11.49
CA GLY A 278 -6.91 -10.43 -10.16
C GLY A 278 -6.76 -8.91 -10.12
N PHE A 279 -6.15 -8.44 -9.03
CA PHE A 279 -5.87 -7.01 -8.79
C PHE A 279 -4.65 -6.88 -7.87
N ASN A 280 -3.71 -6.05 -8.16
CA ASN A 280 -2.50 -5.60 -7.45
C ASN A 280 -1.20 -5.84 -8.20
N ASP A 281 -1.10 -6.86 -9.05
CA ASP A 281 0.13 -7.31 -9.71
C ASP A 281 1.24 -7.62 -8.69
N ILE A 282 0.97 -8.53 -7.76
CA ILE A 282 2.00 -9.01 -6.84
C ILE A 282 2.98 -9.94 -7.59
N GLU A 283 4.25 -9.97 -7.15
CA GLU A 283 5.34 -10.67 -7.85
C GLU A 283 5.02 -12.15 -8.16
N PHE A 284 4.43 -12.87 -7.23
CA PHE A 284 4.10 -14.30 -7.39
C PHE A 284 3.13 -14.59 -8.53
N THR A 285 2.31 -13.64 -8.93
CA THR A 285 1.32 -13.80 -10.01
C THR A 285 1.95 -13.88 -11.40
N ALA A 286 3.18 -13.40 -11.56
CA ALA A 286 3.93 -13.49 -12.80
C ALA A 286 4.67 -14.83 -13.00
N MET A 287 4.70 -15.70 -11.96
CA MET A 287 5.42 -16.98 -12.03
C MET A 287 4.85 -17.90 -13.10
N LYS A 288 5.75 -18.64 -13.78
CA LYS A 288 5.36 -19.69 -14.71
C LYS A 288 4.43 -20.70 -14.04
N GLY A 289 3.32 -21.03 -14.71
CA GLY A 289 2.29 -21.94 -14.20
C GLY A 289 1.14 -21.23 -13.47
N ILE A 290 1.31 -19.95 -13.09
CA ILE A 290 0.23 -19.09 -12.59
C ILE A 290 -0.12 -18.08 -13.69
N GLU A 291 0.79 -17.19 -14.02
CA GLU A 291 0.69 -16.16 -15.05
C GLU A 291 -0.68 -15.44 -15.03
N LEU A 292 -1.05 -14.96 -13.83
CA LEU A 292 -2.35 -14.33 -13.54
C LEU A 292 -2.48 -12.98 -14.25
N THR A 293 -3.53 -12.84 -15.05
CA THR A 293 -3.98 -11.53 -15.55
C THR A 293 -4.52 -10.72 -14.39
N THR A 294 -4.09 -9.46 -14.28
CA THR A 294 -4.38 -8.65 -13.09
C THR A 294 -4.42 -7.15 -13.42
N ILE A 295 -5.00 -6.37 -12.52
CA ILE A 295 -4.90 -4.92 -12.55
C ILE A 295 -3.69 -4.50 -11.71
N GLY A 296 -2.67 -3.96 -12.37
CA GLY A 296 -1.46 -3.47 -11.74
C GLY A 296 -1.65 -2.12 -11.06
N GLN A 297 -0.94 -1.94 -9.96
CA GLN A 297 -0.80 -0.65 -9.29
C GLN A 297 0.67 -0.38 -8.95
N LYS A 298 1.01 0.90 -8.97
CA LYS A 298 2.39 1.37 -8.73
C LYS A 298 2.70 1.43 -7.24
N LYS A 299 2.75 0.27 -6.57
CA LYS A 299 2.86 0.13 -5.11
C LYS A 299 4.06 0.85 -4.52
N TYR A 300 5.25 0.65 -5.11
CA TYR A 300 6.48 1.32 -4.68
C TYR A 300 6.36 2.85 -4.77
N GLU A 301 5.85 3.36 -5.91
CA GLU A 301 5.65 4.80 -6.14
C GLU A 301 4.65 5.38 -5.15
N MET A 302 3.54 4.66 -4.89
CA MET A 302 2.54 5.04 -3.89
C MET A 302 3.16 5.19 -2.50
N GLY A 303 3.98 4.22 -2.09
CA GLY A 303 4.73 4.28 -0.84
C GLY A 303 5.71 5.46 -0.78
N ALA A 304 6.46 5.70 -1.84
CA ALA A 304 7.42 6.80 -1.92
C ALA A 304 6.73 8.17 -1.84
N LEU A 305 5.62 8.34 -2.57
CA LEU A 305 4.84 9.57 -2.55
C LEU A 305 4.22 9.86 -1.18
N SER A 306 3.74 8.84 -0.48
CA SER A 306 3.17 9.00 0.85
C SER A 306 4.18 9.56 1.86
N VAL A 307 5.40 9.02 1.87
CA VAL A 307 6.46 9.52 2.76
C VAL A 307 6.84 10.96 2.43
N LYS A 308 7.04 11.28 1.13
CA LYS A 308 7.38 12.65 0.72
C LYS A 308 6.31 13.64 1.16
N THR A 309 5.04 13.30 0.93
CA THR A 309 3.90 14.15 1.29
C THR A 309 3.80 14.34 2.81
N LEU A 310 3.92 13.27 3.59
CA LEU A 310 3.86 13.36 5.05
C LEU A 310 5.04 14.16 5.63
N VAL A 311 6.27 13.92 5.13
CA VAL A 311 7.46 14.63 5.59
C VAL A 311 7.39 16.12 5.24
N GLU A 312 6.90 16.48 4.05
CA GLU A 312 6.66 17.88 3.68
C GLU A 312 5.70 18.56 4.68
N LYS A 313 4.63 17.87 5.07
CA LYS A 313 3.66 18.36 6.07
C LYS A 313 4.30 18.53 7.44
N ILE A 314 5.09 17.55 7.89
CA ILE A 314 5.80 17.58 9.17
C ILE A 314 6.85 18.71 9.19
N GLU A 315 7.65 18.88 8.13
CA GLU A 315 8.77 19.82 8.09
C GLU A 315 8.35 21.25 7.75
N GLY A 316 7.25 21.41 7.02
CA GLY A 316 6.75 22.70 6.54
C GLY A 316 6.19 23.64 7.61
N GLY A 317 6.05 23.21 8.86
CA GLY A 317 5.83 24.05 10.07
C GLY A 317 4.48 24.77 10.19
N GLN A 318 3.67 24.82 9.15
CA GLN A 318 2.28 25.28 9.18
C GLN A 318 1.49 24.58 8.08
N VAL A 319 0.35 24.07 8.48
CA VAL A 319 -0.61 23.41 7.61
C VAL A 319 -1.01 24.36 6.49
N LYS A 320 -0.57 24.10 5.26
CA LYS A 320 -1.23 24.71 4.09
C LYS A 320 -2.67 24.18 4.06
N PRO A 321 -3.66 25.03 3.83
CA PRO A 321 -5.08 24.67 3.96
C PRO A 321 -5.61 23.72 2.87
N SER A 322 -4.78 23.23 1.96
CA SER A 322 -5.21 22.30 0.91
C SER A 322 -4.60 20.90 1.12
N THR A 323 -5.47 19.92 1.33
CA THR A 323 -5.09 18.50 1.29
C THR A 323 -4.67 18.11 -0.13
N LYS A 324 -3.66 17.22 -0.20
CA LYS A 324 -3.22 16.62 -1.47
C LYS A 324 -3.92 15.27 -1.64
N GLU A 325 -4.61 15.10 -2.75
CA GLU A 325 -5.12 13.81 -3.18
C GLU A 325 -4.34 13.37 -4.43
N ILE A 326 -3.52 12.33 -4.30
CA ILE A 326 -2.70 11.80 -5.38
C ILE A 326 -3.28 10.45 -5.81
N ILE A 327 -3.89 10.42 -6.99
CA ILE A 327 -4.51 9.23 -7.55
C ILE A 327 -3.67 8.74 -8.72
N LEU A 328 -3.07 7.56 -8.56
CA LEU A 328 -2.32 6.89 -9.62
C LEU A 328 -3.28 6.10 -10.52
N LYS A 329 -2.92 5.97 -11.78
CA LYS A 329 -3.74 5.24 -12.75
C LYS A 329 -3.48 3.74 -12.65
N PRO A 330 -4.53 2.87 -12.57
CA PRO A 330 -4.38 1.43 -12.68
C PRO A 330 -4.07 1.03 -14.13
N GLU A 331 -3.41 -0.12 -14.29
CA GLU A 331 -3.03 -0.69 -15.60
C GLU A 331 -3.49 -2.14 -15.68
N LEU A 332 -4.12 -2.55 -16.81
CA LEU A 332 -4.44 -3.95 -17.06
C LEU A 332 -3.18 -4.68 -17.54
N ILE A 333 -2.80 -5.74 -16.83
CA ILE A 333 -1.65 -6.58 -17.15
C ILE A 333 -2.15 -7.95 -17.60
N ILE A 334 -2.11 -8.18 -18.91
CA ILE A 334 -2.61 -9.41 -19.52
C ILE A 334 -1.55 -10.50 -19.42
N ARG A 335 -1.98 -11.65 -18.85
CA ARG A 335 -1.22 -12.90 -18.81
C ARG A 335 -2.11 -14.05 -19.30
N LYS A 336 -1.92 -15.27 -18.79
CA LYS A 336 -2.60 -16.45 -19.34
C LYS A 336 -4.00 -16.70 -18.80
N THR A 337 -4.26 -16.39 -17.53
CA THR A 337 -5.47 -16.84 -16.84
C THR A 337 -6.78 -16.23 -17.34
N CYS A 338 -6.75 -15.21 -18.19
CA CYS A 338 -7.97 -14.64 -18.77
C CYS A 338 -8.39 -15.26 -20.12
N GLY A 339 -7.57 -16.13 -20.71
CA GLY A 339 -7.86 -16.74 -22.00
C GLY A 339 -7.59 -15.86 -23.23
N PHE A 340 -7.00 -14.67 -23.07
CA PHE A 340 -6.72 -13.77 -24.19
C PHE A 340 -5.95 -14.45 -25.32
N TYR A 341 -4.97 -15.29 -25.01
CA TYR A 341 -4.16 -16.00 -26.01
C TYR A 341 -4.86 -17.19 -26.67
N LEU A 342 -5.94 -17.71 -26.08
CA LEU A 342 -6.74 -18.79 -26.67
C LEU A 342 -7.53 -18.31 -27.89
N GLY A 343 -7.91 -17.03 -27.93
CA GLY A 343 -8.62 -16.39 -29.03
C GLY A 343 -7.74 -16.02 -30.24
N GLY A 344 -6.48 -16.41 -30.25
CA GLY A 344 -5.52 -16.06 -31.32
C GLY A 344 -5.08 -14.60 -31.31
N TYR A 345 -5.35 -13.86 -30.24
CA TYR A 345 -4.90 -12.48 -30.09
C TYR A 345 -3.39 -12.42 -29.86
N GLN A 346 -2.69 -11.59 -30.62
CA GLN A 346 -1.28 -11.26 -30.42
C GLN A 346 -1.16 -9.81 -29.97
N LEU A 347 -0.32 -9.57 -28.97
CA LEU A 347 0.07 -8.20 -28.57
C LEU A 347 1.27 -7.79 -29.43
N GLU A 348 1.12 -6.74 -30.21
CA GLU A 348 2.22 -6.13 -30.94
C GLU A 348 3.12 -5.35 -29.96
N GLY A 349 4.42 -5.69 -29.91
CA GLY A 349 5.43 -4.95 -29.15
C GLY A 349 5.82 -5.52 -27.78
N ARG A 350 6.94 -5.00 -27.26
CA ARG A 350 7.60 -5.47 -26.01
C ARG A 350 6.87 -5.16 -24.71
N GLU A 351 5.81 -4.36 -24.75
CA GLU A 351 5.04 -3.97 -23.56
C GLU A 351 3.68 -4.68 -23.55
N ARG A 352 3.49 -5.60 -22.62
CA ARG A 352 2.22 -6.30 -22.34
C ARG A 352 1.22 -5.39 -21.62
N ARG A 353 1.16 -4.12 -22.01
CA ARG A 353 0.27 -3.11 -21.40
C ARG A 353 -0.65 -2.56 -22.46
N ILE A 354 -1.94 -2.53 -22.17
CA ILE A 354 -2.93 -1.89 -23.04
C ILE A 354 -3.34 -0.57 -22.38
N GLU A 355 -2.98 0.54 -23.05
CA GLU A 355 -3.50 1.85 -22.76
C GLU A 355 -4.65 2.15 -23.72
N GLY A 356 -5.86 2.22 -23.21
CA GLY A 356 -7.05 2.62 -23.98
C GLY A 356 -8.01 1.49 -24.35
N PRO A 357 -9.20 1.82 -24.89
CA PRO A 357 -10.25 0.86 -25.19
C PRO A 357 -9.82 -0.09 -26.31
N LEU A 358 -9.85 -1.39 -26.04
CA LEU A 358 -9.77 -2.43 -27.07
C LEU A 358 -10.92 -2.23 -28.05
N MET A 359 -10.63 -2.35 -29.35
CA MET A 359 -11.64 -2.17 -30.41
C MET A 359 -12.92 -2.97 -30.15
N GLY A 360 -14.08 -2.38 -30.52
CA GLY A 360 -15.41 -2.89 -30.28
C GLY A 360 -15.68 -4.31 -30.82
N PRO A 361 -16.83 -4.90 -30.47
CA PRO A 361 -17.21 -6.23 -30.91
C PRO A 361 -17.19 -6.30 -32.44
N ARG A 362 -16.55 -7.33 -32.99
CA ARG A 362 -16.73 -7.68 -34.39
C ARG A 362 -18.14 -8.24 -34.56
N PRO A 363 -18.76 -8.00 -35.70
CA PRO A 363 -20.13 -8.38 -36.00
C PRO A 363 -20.41 -9.88 -35.88
#